data_8913d750e9cf4625606b25a31e875416
#
_entry.id   8913d750e9cf4625606b25a31e875416
#
_cell.length_a   1.000
_cell.length_b   1.000
_cell.length_c   1.000
_cell.angle_alpha   90.00
_cell.angle_beta   90.00
_cell.angle_gamma   90.00
#
_symmetry.space_group_name_H-M   'P 1'
#
loop_
_entity.id
_entity.type
_entity.pdbx_description
1 polymer ?
#
loop_
_entity_poly.entity_id
_entity_poly.type
_entity_poly.pdbx_seq_one_letter_code
_entity_poly.pdbx_strand_id
1 'polypeptide(L)'
;MVDSNLLREFVIAGHGNLSKVRELLTDHPELLDMPYSWTETDKETAIMAAAQMGNAPVAEYLLARGAPLSICTAAMLGRTMEIDAILSEHPEKIHERGAHNIPLLAHAALSGNSVLVRTLFERGATEGSSFAMHNAASRGYQDTAKWLLENAKPDVNWKNYQGKTALTVALERKDEPMVSLLRTHGGQE
;
A
#
# COMPACT_ATOMS: atom_id res chain seq x y z
N MET A 1 -11.94 -5.68 28.36
CA MET A 1 -10.71 -5.12 27.76
C MET A 1 -10.22 -6.19 26.81
N VAL A 2 -10.02 -5.88 25.53
CA VAL A 2 -9.56 -6.86 24.54
C VAL A 2 -8.13 -7.28 24.91
N ASP A 3 -7.82 -8.57 24.77
CA ASP A 3 -6.46 -9.09 24.97
C ASP A 3 -5.53 -8.51 23.88
N SER A 4 -4.40 -7.93 24.31
CA SER A 4 -3.40 -7.33 23.41
C SER A 4 -2.80 -8.35 22.43
N ASN A 5 -2.68 -9.62 22.82
CA ASN A 5 -2.19 -10.67 21.93
C ASN A 5 -3.22 -10.99 20.84
N LEU A 6 -4.50 -11.03 21.21
CA LEU A 6 -5.59 -11.24 20.25
C LEU A 6 -5.66 -10.09 19.23
N LEU A 7 -5.58 -8.84 19.69
CA LEU A 7 -5.54 -7.68 18.81
C LEU A 7 -4.34 -7.72 17.87
N ARG A 8 -3.16 -8.06 18.40
CA ARG A 8 -1.94 -8.22 17.60
C ARG A 8 -2.11 -9.29 16.53
N GLU A 9 -2.67 -10.44 16.88
CA GLU A 9 -2.95 -11.54 15.94
C GLU A 9 -3.89 -11.09 14.81
N PHE A 10 -4.94 -10.33 15.16
CA PHE A 10 -5.90 -9.80 14.18
C PHE A 10 -5.25 -8.82 13.20
N VAL A 11 -4.43 -7.88 13.69
CA VAL A 11 -3.72 -6.93 12.82
C VAL A 11 -2.70 -7.65 11.94
N ILE A 12 -1.96 -8.62 12.48
CA ILE A 12 -1.06 -9.47 11.67
C ILE A 12 -1.83 -10.22 10.58
N ALA A 13 -2.98 -10.79 10.90
CA ALA A 13 -3.83 -11.47 9.91
C ALA A 13 -4.29 -10.51 8.80
N GLY A 14 -4.48 -9.23 9.13
CA GLY A 14 -4.80 -8.16 8.18
C GLY A 14 -3.82 -8.05 7.01
N HIS A 15 -2.55 -8.39 7.21
CA HIS A 15 -1.53 -8.33 6.14
C HIS A 15 -1.81 -9.31 4.99
N GLY A 16 -2.54 -10.40 5.21
CA GLY A 16 -2.78 -11.34 4.11
C GLY A 16 -3.60 -12.60 4.40
N ASN A 17 -4.05 -12.80 5.62
CA ASN A 17 -4.79 -14.01 5.99
C ASN A 17 -6.29 -13.73 6.18
N LEU A 18 -7.02 -13.65 5.05
CA LEU A 18 -8.46 -13.38 5.06
C LEU A 18 -9.25 -14.41 5.88
N SER A 19 -8.87 -15.68 5.87
CA SER A 19 -9.56 -16.72 6.65
C SER A 19 -9.45 -16.45 8.15
N LYS A 20 -8.25 -16.08 8.61
CA LYS A 20 -8.02 -15.74 10.02
C LYS A 20 -8.70 -14.43 10.42
N VAL A 21 -8.72 -13.44 9.53
CA VAL A 21 -9.48 -12.19 9.74
C VAL A 21 -10.97 -12.48 9.93
N ARG A 22 -11.54 -13.37 9.10
CA ARG A 22 -12.95 -13.77 9.22
C ARG A 22 -13.24 -14.50 10.51
N GLU A 23 -12.41 -15.46 10.88
CA GLU A 23 -12.53 -16.22 12.13
C GLU A 23 -12.55 -15.26 13.33
N LEU A 24 -11.49 -14.47 13.49
CA LEU A 24 -11.31 -13.57 14.62
C LEU A 24 -12.42 -12.51 14.70
N LEU A 25 -12.84 -11.94 13.57
CA LEU A 25 -13.89 -10.92 13.56
C LEU A 25 -15.30 -11.48 13.80
N THR A 26 -15.51 -12.77 13.55
CA THR A 26 -16.78 -13.45 13.89
C THR A 26 -16.91 -13.62 15.40
N ASP A 27 -15.83 -14.03 16.05
CA ASP A 27 -15.81 -14.27 17.49
C ASP A 27 -15.63 -12.97 18.30
N HIS A 28 -14.96 -11.97 17.70
CA HIS A 28 -14.56 -10.71 18.32
C HIS A 28 -14.84 -9.50 17.41
N PRO A 29 -16.12 -9.13 17.16
CA PRO A 29 -16.48 -8.03 16.26
C PRO A 29 -15.93 -6.67 16.69
N GLU A 30 -15.62 -6.51 17.97
CA GLU A 30 -15.01 -5.30 18.54
C GLU A 30 -13.60 -5.01 18.01
N LEU A 31 -12.92 -5.99 17.41
CA LEU A 31 -11.57 -5.83 16.85
C LEU A 31 -11.54 -4.97 15.58
N LEU A 32 -12.68 -4.82 14.88
CA LEU A 32 -12.76 -4.31 13.51
C LEU A 32 -11.90 -3.06 13.25
N ASP A 33 -11.95 -2.08 14.14
CA ASP A 33 -11.25 -0.79 13.99
C ASP A 33 -10.28 -0.51 15.14
N MET A 34 -9.89 -1.55 15.89
CA MET A 34 -8.96 -1.37 16.98
C MET A 34 -7.52 -1.29 16.46
N PRO A 35 -6.79 -0.19 16.77
CA PRO A 35 -5.39 -0.09 16.40
C PRO A 35 -4.50 -0.86 17.38
N TYR A 36 -3.60 -1.67 16.86
CA TYR A 36 -2.49 -2.22 17.61
C TYR A 36 -1.30 -1.25 17.57
N SER A 37 -0.63 -1.04 18.70
CA SER A 37 0.55 -0.17 18.81
C SER A 37 1.82 -1.00 18.68
N TRP A 38 2.53 -0.85 17.54
CA TRP A 38 3.84 -1.45 17.34
C TRP A 38 4.91 -0.70 18.14
N THR A 39 4.75 0.63 18.21
CA THR A 39 5.52 1.57 19.03
C THR A 39 4.58 2.63 19.59
N GLU A 40 5.07 3.60 20.36
CA GLU A 40 4.26 4.72 20.85
C GLU A 40 3.63 5.54 19.73
N THR A 41 4.33 5.67 18.59
CA THR A 41 3.93 6.51 17.46
C THR A 41 3.42 5.73 16.26
N ASP A 42 3.66 4.42 16.21
CA ASP A 42 3.26 3.57 15.08
C ASP A 42 2.08 2.67 15.48
N LYS A 43 0.91 3.00 14.96
CA LYS A 43 -0.34 2.28 15.20
C LYS A 43 -0.91 1.80 13.90
N GLU A 44 -1.46 0.58 13.92
CA GLU A 44 -1.98 -0.07 12.74
C GLU A 44 -3.27 -0.81 13.04
N THR A 45 -4.28 -0.64 12.21
CA THR A 45 -5.49 -1.47 12.19
C THR A 45 -5.36 -2.58 11.14
N ALA A 46 -6.18 -3.61 11.20
CA ALA A 46 -6.15 -4.70 10.20
C ALA A 46 -6.40 -4.21 8.76
N ILE A 47 -7.22 -3.15 8.57
CA ILE A 47 -7.43 -2.59 7.23
C ILE A 47 -6.21 -1.79 6.75
N MET A 48 -5.48 -1.12 7.64
CA MET A 48 -4.21 -0.45 7.28
C MET A 48 -3.14 -1.48 6.91
N ALA A 49 -3.09 -2.62 7.63
CA ALA A 49 -2.23 -3.76 7.29
C ALA A 49 -2.53 -4.31 5.90
N ALA A 50 -3.81 -4.47 5.56
CA ALA A 50 -4.22 -4.87 4.22
C ALA A 50 -3.81 -3.85 3.15
N ALA A 51 -3.96 -2.57 3.44
CA ALA A 51 -3.63 -1.50 2.50
C ALA A 51 -2.14 -1.44 2.19
N GLN A 52 -1.25 -1.56 3.19
CA GLN A 52 0.20 -1.53 2.95
C GLN A 52 0.70 -2.74 2.15
N MET A 53 0.03 -3.89 2.31
CA MET A 53 0.37 -5.11 1.59
C MET A 53 -0.30 -5.22 0.20
N GLY A 54 -1.18 -4.29 -0.15
CA GLY A 54 -1.96 -4.38 -1.38
C GLY A 54 -2.92 -5.56 -1.39
N ASN A 55 -3.45 -5.93 -0.21
CA ASN A 55 -4.38 -7.06 -0.07
C ASN A 55 -5.82 -6.60 -0.20
N ALA A 56 -6.29 -6.41 -1.43
CA ALA A 56 -7.65 -5.98 -1.72
C ALA A 56 -8.72 -6.90 -1.11
N PRO A 57 -8.61 -8.25 -1.15
CA PRO A 57 -9.63 -9.12 -0.55
C PRO A 57 -9.83 -8.91 0.96
N VAL A 58 -8.78 -8.67 1.73
CA VAL A 58 -8.89 -8.37 3.16
C VAL A 58 -9.47 -6.99 3.37
N ALA A 59 -8.98 -5.98 2.65
CA ALA A 59 -9.48 -4.61 2.76
C ALA A 59 -10.98 -4.51 2.44
N GLU A 60 -11.41 -5.11 1.33
CA GLU A 60 -12.82 -5.13 0.93
C GLU A 60 -13.71 -5.85 1.95
N TYR A 61 -13.24 -6.96 2.51
CA TYR A 61 -13.98 -7.66 3.56
C TYR A 61 -14.17 -6.81 4.81
N LEU A 62 -13.11 -6.10 5.25
CA LEU A 62 -13.18 -5.22 6.42
C LEU A 62 -14.06 -4.00 6.16
N LEU A 63 -13.99 -3.39 4.97
CA LEU A 63 -14.88 -2.30 4.55
C LEU A 63 -16.35 -2.73 4.55
N ALA A 64 -16.66 -3.92 4.05
CA ALA A 64 -18.02 -4.47 4.05
C ALA A 64 -18.57 -4.71 5.48
N ARG A 65 -17.69 -4.74 6.49
CA ARG A 65 -18.04 -4.85 7.91
C ARG A 65 -18.07 -3.51 8.64
N GLY A 66 -17.82 -2.40 7.94
CA GLY A 66 -17.88 -1.05 8.48
C GLY A 66 -16.54 -0.47 8.94
N ALA A 67 -15.41 -1.08 8.59
CA ALA A 67 -14.10 -0.46 8.82
C ALA A 67 -14.01 0.89 8.07
N PRO A 68 -13.40 1.93 8.66
CA PRO A 68 -13.30 3.24 8.01
C PRO A 68 -12.40 3.18 6.77
N LEU A 69 -12.82 3.88 5.71
CA LEU A 69 -12.04 4.01 4.48
C LEU A 69 -11.10 5.21 4.61
N SER A 70 -9.79 4.96 4.72
CA SER A 70 -8.76 6.00 4.60
C SER A 70 -8.42 6.27 3.14
N ILE A 71 -7.83 7.44 2.84
CA ILE A 71 -7.34 7.76 1.50
C ILE A 71 -6.27 6.77 1.03
N CYS A 72 -5.41 6.28 1.93
CA CYS A 72 -4.39 5.27 1.62
C CYS A 72 -5.03 3.93 1.21
N THR A 73 -6.09 3.50 1.91
CA THR A 73 -6.85 2.29 1.56
C THR A 73 -7.58 2.49 0.23
N ALA A 74 -8.22 3.65 0.01
CA ALA A 74 -8.88 3.98 -1.25
C ALA A 74 -7.88 4.00 -2.42
N ALA A 75 -6.68 4.54 -2.21
CA ALA A 75 -5.62 4.58 -3.22
C ALA A 75 -5.12 3.16 -3.58
N MET A 76 -4.90 2.31 -2.59
CA MET A 76 -4.52 0.91 -2.82
C MET A 76 -5.59 0.13 -3.58
N LEU A 77 -6.87 0.42 -3.31
CA LEU A 77 -8.00 -0.22 -4.01
C LEU A 77 -8.31 0.42 -5.38
N GLY A 78 -7.64 1.51 -5.75
CA GLY A 78 -7.89 2.23 -7.00
C GLY A 78 -9.22 2.98 -7.05
N ARG A 79 -9.80 3.32 -5.90
CA ARG A 79 -11.11 3.96 -5.74
C ARG A 79 -11.04 5.47 -5.97
N THR A 80 -10.96 5.87 -7.25
CA THR A 80 -10.72 7.27 -7.66
C THR A 80 -11.81 8.22 -7.16
N MET A 81 -13.09 7.82 -7.24
CA MET A 81 -14.21 8.69 -6.84
C MET A 81 -14.17 8.99 -5.33
N GLU A 82 -13.87 8.00 -4.51
CA GLU A 82 -13.75 8.16 -3.06
C GLU A 82 -12.54 9.02 -2.69
N ILE A 83 -11.44 8.88 -3.42
CA ILE A 83 -10.25 9.74 -3.26
C ILE A 83 -10.60 11.20 -3.60
N ASP A 84 -11.31 11.42 -4.70
CA ASP A 84 -11.71 12.77 -5.10
C ASP A 84 -12.66 13.41 -4.09
N ALA A 85 -13.61 12.65 -3.54
CA ALA A 85 -14.49 13.10 -2.48
C ALA A 85 -13.69 13.49 -1.21
N ILE A 86 -12.80 12.61 -0.76
CA ILE A 86 -11.94 12.86 0.41
C ILE A 86 -11.08 14.12 0.20
N LEU A 87 -10.45 14.28 -0.97
CA LEU A 87 -9.57 15.42 -1.25
C LEU A 87 -10.33 16.72 -1.53
N SER A 88 -11.62 16.64 -1.87
CA SER A 88 -12.47 17.83 -1.99
C SER A 88 -12.84 18.41 -0.63
N GLU A 89 -13.05 17.56 0.37
CA GLU A 89 -13.36 17.95 1.75
C GLU A 89 -12.09 18.24 2.56
N HIS A 90 -11.01 17.48 2.29
CA HIS A 90 -9.76 17.46 3.03
C HIS A 90 -8.55 17.48 2.08
N PRO A 91 -8.24 18.62 1.44
CA PRO A 91 -7.11 18.73 0.49
C PRO A 91 -5.74 18.35 1.06
N GLU A 92 -5.54 18.58 2.38
CA GLU A 92 -4.30 18.25 3.08
C GLU A 92 -4.00 16.77 3.12
N LYS A 93 -5.02 15.90 2.96
CA LYS A 93 -4.88 14.44 2.93
C LYS A 93 -4.10 13.92 1.73
N ILE A 94 -3.79 14.77 0.75
CA ILE A 94 -2.85 14.41 -0.33
C ILE A 94 -1.47 14.02 0.21
N HIS A 95 -1.10 14.47 1.40
CA HIS A 95 0.14 14.15 2.10
C HIS A 95 -0.03 13.09 3.19
N GLU A 96 -1.23 12.48 3.29
CA GLU A 96 -1.50 11.45 4.31
C GLU A 96 -0.58 10.24 4.12
N ARG A 97 -0.23 9.63 5.25
CA ARG A 97 0.57 8.42 5.31
C ARG A 97 -0.22 7.32 6.00
N GLY A 98 -0.07 6.10 5.50
CA GLY A 98 -0.66 4.91 6.11
C GLY A 98 0.19 4.37 7.27
N ALA A 99 -0.09 3.12 7.67
CA ALA A 99 0.71 2.41 8.66
C ALA A 99 2.21 2.47 8.33
N HIS A 100 3.06 2.42 9.37
CA HIS A 100 4.51 2.50 9.25
C HIS A 100 4.99 3.74 8.47
N ASN A 101 4.20 4.81 8.51
CA ASN A 101 4.52 6.08 7.85
C ASN A 101 4.69 5.97 6.31
N ILE A 102 4.01 5.00 5.68
CA ILE A 102 4.09 4.76 4.24
C ILE A 102 3.32 5.84 3.48
N PRO A 103 3.96 6.56 2.52
CA PRO A 103 3.32 7.64 1.78
C PRO A 103 2.16 7.18 0.88
N LEU A 104 1.18 8.08 0.66
CA LEU A 104 0.01 7.84 -0.20
C LEU A 104 0.36 7.30 -1.58
N LEU A 105 1.40 7.85 -2.22
CA LEU A 105 1.82 7.42 -3.55
C LEU A 105 2.23 5.94 -3.60
N ALA A 106 2.85 5.43 -2.52
CA ALA A 106 3.23 4.03 -2.44
C ALA A 106 2.01 3.10 -2.34
N HIS A 107 0.93 3.52 -1.66
CA HIS A 107 -0.34 2.80 -1.65
C HIS A 107 -1.02 2.83 -3.02
N ALA A 108 -1.04 3.99 -3.69
CA ALA A 108 -1.61 4.11 -5.03
C ALA A 108 -0.92 3.19 -6.05
N ALA A 109 0.40 3.05 -5.96
CA ALA A 109 1.16 2.17 -6.85
C ALA A 109 0.77 0.68 -6.71
N LEU A 110 0.22 0.26 -5.57
CA LEU A 110 -0.28 -1.10 -5.35
C LEU A 110 -1.59 -1.41 -6.08
N SER A 111 -2.31 -0.37 -6.54
CA SER A 111 -3.56 -0.54 -7.30
C SER A 111 -3.35 -1.01 -8.74
N GLY A 112 -2.16 -0.80 -9.32
CA GLY A 112 -1.88 -0.99 -10.73
C GLY A 112 -2.48 0.08 -11.66
N ASN A 113 -3.20 1.06 -11.10
CA ASN A 113 -3.81 2.15 -11.86
C ASN A 113 -2.80 3.29 -12.08
N SER A 114 -2.13 3.28 -13.22
CA SER A 114 -1.13 4.29 -13.58
C SER A 114 -1.72 5.70 -13.71
N VAL A 115 -2.97 5.82 -14.11
CA VAL A 115 -3.67 7.12 -14.19
C VAL A 115 -3.88 7.70 -12.80
N LEU A 116 -4.31 6.88 -11.84
CA LEU A 116 -4.45 7.31 -10.43
C LEU A 116 -3.12 7.77 -9.85
N VAL A 117 -2.05 6.98 -10.03
CA VAL A 117 -0.70 7.32 -9.53
C VAL A 117 -0.24 8.67 -10.10
N ARG A 118 -0.41 8.87 -11.40
CA ARG A 118 -0.09 10.14 -12.06
C ARG A 118 -0.91 11.30 -11.49
N THR A 119 -2.23 11.13 -11.39
CA THR A 119 -3.13 12.18 -10.87
C THR A 119 -2.76 12.58 -9.45
N LEU A 120 -2.50 11.62 -8.56
CA LEU A 120 -2.11 11.91 -7.18
C LEU A 120 -0.75 12.60 -7.12
N PHE A 121 0.21 12.19 -7.93
CA PHE A 121 1.52 12.83 -8.01
C PHE A 121 1.40 14.29 -8.48
N GLU A 122 0.65 14.55 -9.56
CA GLU A 122 0.38 15.90 -10.09
C GLU A 122 -0.36 16.79 -9.07
N ARG A 123 -1.15 16.21 -8.18
CA ARG A 123 -1.84 16.90 -7.07
C ARG A 123 -0.96 17.10 -5.84
N GLY A 124 0.29 16.63 -5.82
CA GLY A 124 1.26 16.87 -4.76
C GLY A 124 1.67 15.67 -3.91
N ALA A 125 1.13 14.46 -4.15
CA ALA A 125 1.60 13.23 -3.48
C ALA A 125 2.95 12.78 -4.05
N THR A 126 4.01 13.57 -3.85
CA THR A 126 5.33 13.33 -4.46
C THR A 126 6.27 12.49 -3.61
N GLU A 127 5.94 12.31 -2.34
CA GLU A 127 6.78 11.56 -1.41
C GLU A 127 6.71 10.05 -1.65
N GLY A 128 7.83 9.37 -1.38
CA GLY A 128 7.92 7.91 -1.49
C GLY A 128 7.94 7.37 -2.93
N SER A 129 8.39 8.16 -3.92
CA SER A 129 8.46 7.74 -5.32
C SER A 129 9.27 6.45 -5.53
N SER A 130 10.37 6.26 -4.78
CA SER A 130 11.17 5.04 -4.83
C SER A 130 10.40 3.82 -4.31
N PHE A 131 9.66 3.98 -3.22
CA PHE A 131 8.79 2.93 -2.68
C PHE A 131 7.63 2.62 -3.64
N ALA A 132 6.99 3.65 -4.19
CA ALA A 132 5.91 3.49 -5.17
C ALA A 132 6.39 2.74 -6.41
N MET A 133 7.56 3.11 -6.96
CA MET A 133 8.17 2.41 -8.09
C MET A 133 8.49 0.95 -7.75
N HIS A 134 9.09 0.69 -6.58
CA HIS A 134 9.35 -0.67 -6.13
C HIS A 134 8.07 -1.50 -6.00
N ASN A 135 6.99 -0.93 -5.42
CA ASN A 135 5.69 -1.59 -5.32
C ASN A 135 5.12 -1.94 -6.69
N ALA A 136 5.13 -0.99 -7.63
CA ALA A 136 4.66 -1.23 -9.00
C ALA A 136 5.48 -2.33 -9.69
N ALA A 137 6.80 -2.28 -9.59
CA ALA A 137 7.69 -3.28 -10.17
C ALA A 137 7.49 -4.67 -9.55
N SER A 138 7.36 -4.75 -8.22
CA SER A 138 7.13 -6.00 -7.51
C SER A 138 5.80 -6.68 -7.86
N ARG A 139 4.82 -5.91 -8.35
CA ARG A 139 3.52 -6.40 -8.80
C ARG A 139 3.45 -6.63 -10.31
N GLY A 140 4.47 -6.24 -11.08
CA GLY A 140 4.48 -6.33 -12.54
C GLY A 140 3.63 -5.26 -13.21
N TYR A 141 3.35 -4.14 -12.55
CA TYR A 141 2.58 -3.03 -13.10
C TYR A 141 3.48 -2.13 -13.94
N GLN A 142 3.79 -2.57 -15.17
CA GLN A 142 4.77 -1.95 -16.05
C GLN A 142 4.48 -0.49 -16.35
N ASP A 143 3.23 -0.15 -16.69
CA ASP A 143 2.85 1.23 -17.02
C ASP A 143 3.06 2.17 -15.82
N THR A 144 2.72 1.71 -14.61
CA THR A 144 2.94 2.47 -13.38
C THR A 144 4.43 2.64 -13.09
N ALA A 145 5.22 1.55 -13.15
CA ALA A 145 6.66 1.59 -12.92
C ALA A 145 7.37 2.50 -13.94
N LYS A 146 7.03 2.35 -15.23
CA LYS A 146 7.57 3.18 -16.31
C LYS A 146 7.28 4.66 -16.09
N TRP A 147 6.02 5.00 -15.82
CA TRP A 147 5.63 6.39 -15.58
C TRP A 147 6.39 7.00 -14.39
N LEU A 148 6.51 6.26 -13.27
CA LEU A 148 7.26 6.72 -12.10
C LEU A 148 8.74 6.92 -12.40
N LEU A 149 9.39 6.00 -13.12
CA LEU A 149 10.79 6.11 -13.52
C LEU A 149 11.04 7.35 -14.39
N GLU A 150 10.14 7.66 -15.31
CA GLU A 150 10.27 8.79 -16.24
C GLU A 150 9.93 10.15 -15.61
N ASN A 151 9.02 10.21 -14.63
CA ASN A 151 8.44 11.47 -14.15
C ASN A 151 8.71 11.77 -12.67
N ALA A 152 8.85 10.76 -11.81
CA ALA A 152 8.95 10.95 -10.35
C ALA A 152 10.40 10.86 -9.82
N LYS A 153 11.38 10.58 -10.68
CA LYS A 153 12.82 10.47 -10.34
C LYS A 153 13.10 9.58 -9.12
N PRO A 154 12.56 8.35 -9.05
CA PRO A 154 12.82 7.46 -7.94
C PRO A 154 14.29 7.02 -7.90
N ASP A 155 14.78 6.67 -6.71
CA ASP A 155 15.99 5.84 -6.61
C ASP A 155 15.62 4.41 -7.07
N VAL A 156 16.07 4.04 -8.27
CA VAL A 156 15.78 2.74 -8.88
C VAL A 156 16.41 1.57 -8.09
N ASN A 157 17.46 1.86 -7.29
CA ASN A 157 18.19 0.90 -6.48
C ASN A 157 17.77 0.91 -5.00
N TRP A 158 16.67 1.62 -4.69
CA TRP A 158 16.08 1.59 -3.35
C TRP A 158 15.74 0.15 -2.95
N LYS A 159 16.08 -0.21 -1.72
CA LYS A 159 15.87 -1.55 -1.18
C LYS A 159 14.69 -1.58 -0.22
N ASN A 160 13.85 -2.58 -0.37
CA ASN A 160 12.75 -2.84 0.56
C ASN A 160 13.26 -3.38 1.91
N TYR A 161 12.35 -3.66 2.85
CA TYR A 161 12.67 -4.20 4.19
C TYR A 161 13.40 -5.56 4.16
N GLN A 162 13.37 -6.29 3.03
CA GLN A 162 14.11 -7.54 2.83
C GLN A 162 15.49 -7.30 2.20
N GLY A 163 15.89 -6.05 1.98
CA GLY A 163 17.14 -5.69 1.33
C GLY A 163 17.15 -5.91 -0.19
N LYS A 164 15.97 -6.14 -0.82
CA LYS A 164 15.85 -6.41 -2.25
C LYS A 164 15.55 -5.13 -3.03
N THR A 165 16.24 -4.94 -4.16
CA THR A 165 15.89 -3.93 -5.15
C THR A 165 14.67 -4.37 -5.98
N ALA A 166 14.06 -3.44 -6.69
CA ALA A 166 12.98 -3.76 -7.63
C ALA A 166 13.45 -4.74 -8.72
N LEU A 167 14.70 -4.59 -9.18
CA LEU A 167 15.30 -5.50 -10.17
C LEU A 167 15.46 -6.92 -9.61
N THR A 168 15.94 -7.07 -8.37
CA THR A 168 16.02 -8.39 -7.71
C THR A 168 14.65 -9.07 -7.69
N VAL A 169 13.59 -8.35 -7.32
CA VAL A 169 12.23 -8.92 -7.27
C VAL A 169 11.71 -9.26 -8.67
N ALA A 170 11.98 -8.43 -9.68
CA ALA A 170 11.57 -8.70 -11.06
C ALA A 170 12.26 -9.95 -11.63
N LEU A 171 13.54 -10.17 -11.31
CA LEU A 171 14.30 -11.37 -11.70
C LEU A 171 13.72 -12.62 -11.02
N GLU A 172 13.43 -12.57 -9.71
CA GLU A 172 12.81 -13.69 -8.98
C GLU A 172 11.45 -14.09 -9.58
N ARG A 173 10.68 -13.10 -10.07
CA ARG A 173 9.38 -13.30 -10.74
C ARG A 173 9.52 -13.75 -12.20
N LYS A 174 10.73 -13.69 -12.77
CA LYS A 174 10.99 -13.93 -14.20
C LYS A 174 10.20 -12.98 -15.10
N ASP A 175 10.06 -11.72 -14.67
CA ASP A 175 9.34 -10.66 -15.39
C ASP A 175 10.31 -9.94 -16.32
N GLU A 176 10.64 -10.57 -17.45
CA GLU A 176 11.62 -10.06 -18.41
C GLU A 176 11.34 -8.62 -18.90
N PRO A 177 10.07 -8.22 -19.19
CA PRO A 177 9.78 -6.85 -19.56
C PRO A 177 10.11 -5.85 -18.43
N MET A 178 9.79 -6.18 -17.17
CA MET A 178 10.14 -5.34 -16.02
C MET A 178 11.65 -5.29 -15.79
N VAL A 179 12.33 -6.42 -15.92
CA VAL A 179 13.81 -6.50 -15.84
C VAL A 179 14.46 -5.58 -16.87
N SER A 180 13.98 -5.62 -18.12
CA SER A 180 14.48 -4.75 -19.19
C SER A 180 14.23 -3.27 -18.87
N LEU A 181 13.03 -2.93 -18.42
CA LEU A 181 12.66 -1.57 -18.03
C LEU A 181 13.59 -1.03 -16.93
N LEU A 182 13.76 -1.79 -15.84
CA LEU A 182 14.58 -1.37 -14.70
C LEU A 182 16.07 -1.23 -15.08
N ARG A 183 16.62 -2.15 -15.86
CA ARG A 183 18.01 -2.07 -16.35
C ARG A 183 18.23 -0.84 -17.22
N THR A 184 17.29 -0.50 -18.09
CA THR A 184 17.38 0.70 -18.94
C THR A 184 17.46 1.98 -18.10
N HIS A 185 16.90 1.96 -16.88
CA HIS A 185 16.93 3.09 -15.94
C HIS A 185 18.04 2.96 -14.87
N GLY A 186 19.01 2.06 -15.05
CA GLY A 186 20.16 1.92 -14.14
C GLY A 186 19.92 1.03 -12.91
N GLY A 187 18.91 0.18 -12.96
CA GLY A 187 18.62 -0.79 -11.89
C GLY A 187 19.76 -1.81 -11.73
N GLN A 188 20.09 -2.10 -10.47
CA GLN A 188 21.10 -3.07 -10.02
C GLN A 188 20.47 -4.08 -9.05
N GLU A 189 21.09 -5.26 -8.91
CA GLU A 189 20.67 -6.31 -7.96
C GLU A 189 21.04 -5.99 -6.51
#